data_627a6bf005bfcb309c2c60d40791f143
#
_entry.id   627a6bf005bfcb309c2c60d40791f143
#
_cell.length_a   1.000
_cell.length_b   1.000
_cell.length_c   1.000
_cell.angle_alpha   90.00
_cell.angle_beta   90.00
_cell.angle_gamma   90.00
#
_symmetry.space_group_name_H-M   'P 1'
#
loop_
_entity.id
_entity.type
_entity.pdbx_description
1 polymer ?
#
loop_
_entity_poly.entity_id
_entity_poly.type
_entity_poly.pdbx_seq_one_letter_code
_entity_poly.pdbx_strand_id
1 'polypeptide(L)'
;LLLSFTFLSFSSILSRVQMNGSILIKGGTLLTLEAKDSIATGDLLIRDGRIASINESGMKADEVIDASGRVVMPGFVQTHIHLCQTLFRGAADDLPLIDWLKQRVWPMEAAHTKESVRASARLGIAEMIKGGTTCALTMETVNHTAEALRVVEETGFRATVGKCMMDKGDEVPHELREETAASISESLALIDEWHKRADGRIRCCFAPRFAISCTRELLLEVARLARERGVIVHTHASENRTEIEMVERETGQRNIIYLDSLGLTGNHVALAHCVHLDDAEMATLARTGTHVLHCPSSNLKLGSGIAPVKAMLEQGINVSLGADGAPCNNRLDMFTEMRSAALLQKVIHGADVLPARRALRLATIDGARALGLEQEIGSLEVGKRADISIVDLDSLHATPHAADIVSSIVYSAQASDVLTVIIDGRIVMRDRELLTMSELEVIDEANKESALLMKRAGI
;
A
#
# COMPACT_ATOMS: atom_id res chain seq x y z
N LEU A 1 16.63 5.52 48.10
CA LEU A 1 16.88 6.35 46.91
C LEU A 1 15.72 6.15 45.96
N LEU A 2 14.74 7.06 46.02
CA LEU A 2 13.63 7.15 45.06
C LEU A 2 14.13 7.88 43.80
N LEU A 3 14.14 7.20 42.67
CA LEU A 3 14.32 7.82 41.35
C LEU A 3 12.93 8.24 40.84
N SER A 4 12.71 9.53 40.85
CA SER A 4 11.54 10.15 40.22
C SER A 4 11.71 10.16 38.71
N PHE A 5 10.97 9.32 37.99
CA PHE A 5 10.80 9.43 36.56
C PHE A 5 9.82 10.57 36.28
N THR A 6 10.31 11.66 35.72
CA THR A 6 9.50 12.76 35.19
C THR A 6 8.81 12.31 33.92
N PHE A 7 7.49 12.16 33.98
CA PHE A 7 6.62 12.07 32.81
C PHE A 7 6.72 13.36 31.98
N LEU A 8 7.46 13.34 30.89
CA LEU A 8 7.35 14.36 29.84
C LEU A 8 6.06 14.08 29.07
N SER A 9 5.13 14.99 29.18
CA SER A 9 3.79 14.88 28.60
C SER A 9 3.83 14.85 27.08
N PHE A 10 3.02 14.00 26.47
CA PHE A 10 2.80 13.81 25.02
C PHE A 10 2.54 15.11 24.23
N SER A 11 2.14 16.20 24.90
CA SER A 11 1.93 17.52 24.33
C SER A 11 3.21 18.18 23.81
N SER A 12 4.40 17.74 24.24
CA SER A 12 5.68 18.34 23.83
C SER A 12 6.27 17.74 22.55
N ILE A 13 5.80 16.56 22.11
CA ILE A 13 6.28 15.89 20.90
C ILE A 13 5.56 16.46 19.66
N LEU A 14 4.28 16.73 19.75
CA LEU A 14 3.49 17.32 18.67
C LEU A 14 3.86 18.78 18.35
N SER A 15 4.44 19.52 19.31
CA SER A 15 4.85 20.93 19.09
C SER A 15 6.17 21.09 18.33
N ARG A 16 6.94 20.02 18.08
CA ARG A 16 8.21 20.07 17.33
C ARG A 16 8.09 19.87 15.82
N VAL A 17 6.89 19.58 15.31
CA VAL A 17 6.69 19.32 13.87
C VAL A 17 6.03 20.56 13.24
N GLN A 18 6.73 21.69 13.25
CA GLN A 18 6.31 22.88 12.49
C GLN A 18 6.80 22.74 11.04
N MET A 19 5.87 22.63 10.10
CA MET A 19 6.08 22.56 8.64
C MET A 19 6.41 23.93 8.05
N ASN A 20 7.56 24.52 8.35
CA ASN A 20 7.99 25.77 7.71
C ASN A 20 9.51 25.80 7.41
N GLY A 21 10.16 24.66 7.41
CA GLY A 21 11.58 24.55 7.12
C GLY A 21 11.85 23.95 5.74
N SER A 22 12.99 24.31 5.17
CA SER A 22 13.54 23.66 3.99
C SER A 22 14.53 22.57 4.38
N ILE A 23 14.58 21.46 3.60
CA ILE A 23 15.49 20.34 3.81
C ILE A 23 16.37 20.20 2.57
N LEU A 24 17.68 20.13 2.76
CA LEU A 24 18.64 19.80 1.71
C LEU A 24 19.16 18.37 1.93
N ILE A 25 18.84 17.46 1.02
CA ILE A 25 19.47 16.14 0.93
C ILE A 25 20.71 16.30 0.06
N LYS A 26 21.90 16.04 0.64
CA LYS A 26 23.18 16.37 0.03
C LYS A 26 23.99 15.14 -0.34
N GLY A 27 24.57 15.14 -1.54
CA GLY A 27 25.60 14.20 -1.99
C GLY A 27 25.10 12.78 -2.25
N GLY A 28 23.79 12.55 -2.35
CA GLY A 28 23.21 11.23 -2.57
C GLY A 28 23.25 10.78 -4.03
N THR A 29 23.14 9.48 -4.27
CA THR A 29 22.84 8.93 -5.60
C THR A 29 21.34 9.00 -5.83
N LEU A 30 20.89 9.91 -6.67
CA LEU A 30 19.49 10.16 -6.97
C LEU A 30 18.99 9.17 -8.02
N LEU A 31 18.03 8.33 -7.67
CA LEU A 31 17.23 7.51 -8.60
C LEU A 31 15.94 8.26 -8.87
N THR A 32 15.86 8.97 -10.00
CA THR A 32 14.73 9.88 -10.22
C THR A 32 13.44 9.17 -10.61
N LEU A 33 13.52 8.05 -11.34
CA LEU A 33 12.39 7.28 -11.89
C LEU A 33 11.41 8.13 -12.73
N GLU A 34 11.85 9.29 -13.18
CA GLU A 34 11.20 10.10 -14.20
C GLU A 34 11.17 9.36 -15.56
N ALA A 35 10.65 10.01 -16.61
CA ALA A 35 10.58 9.40 -17.94
C ALA A 35 11.95 9.03 -18.52
N LYS A 36 13.04 9.76 -18.16
CA LYS A 36 14.41 9.50 -18.61
C LYS A 36 15.15 8.51 -17.69
N ASP A 37 14.58 8.16 -16.54
CA ASP A 37 15.19 7.26 -15.55
C ASP A 37 16.62 7.65 -15.17
N SER A 38 16.86 8.92 -14.85
CA SER A 38 18.18 9.45 -14.57
C SER A 38 18.74 8.93 -13.25
N ILE A 39 20.03 8.62 -13.26
CA ILE A 39 20.81 8.29 -12.06
C ILE A 39 22.01 9.23 -12.03
N ALA A 40 22.12 10.02 -10.98
CA ALA A 40 23.23 10.96 -10.81
C ALA A 40 23.53 11.21 -9.34
N THR A 41 24.79 11.41 -8.99
CA THR A 41 25.15 11.91 -7.67
C THR A 41 24.83 13.41 -7.61
N GLY A 42 24.16 13.82 -6.54
CA GLY A 42 23.78 15.22 -6.40
C GLY A 42 22.99 15.58 -5.16
N ASP A 43 22.45 16.77 -5.21
CA ASP A 43 21.71 17.38 -4.11
C ASP A 43 20.24 17.57 -4.49
N LEU A 44 19.34 17.46 -3.51
CA LEU A 44 17.90 17.67 -3.68
C LEU A 44 17.38 18.60 -2.57
N LEU A 45 16.75 19.71 -2.97
CA LEU A 45 16.14 20.66 -2.05
C LEU A 45 14.64 20.45 -1.94
N ILE A 46 14.17 20.32 -0.71
CA ILE A 46 12.75 20.28 -0.35
C ILE A 46 12.36 21.62 0.26
N ARG A 47 11.23 22.17 -0.19
CA ARG A 47 10.63 23.38 0.38
C ARG A 47 9.11 23.28 0.31
N ASP A 48 8.44 23.65 1.38
CA ASP A 48 6.96 23.61 1.46
C ASP A 48 6.35 22.25 1.08
N GLY A 49 6.99 21.15 1.53
CA GLY A 49 6.55 19.79 1.28
C GLY A 49 6.85 19.26 -0.12
N ARG A 50 7.49 20.05 -0.99
CA ARG A 50 7.73 19.69 -2.39
C ARG A 50 9.23 19.71 -2.74
N ILE A 51 9.61 18.95 -3.76
CA ILE A 51 10.93 19.01 -4.37
C ILE A 51 11.05 20.36 -5.09
N ALA A 52 11.85 21.26 -4.55
CA ALA A 52 12.00 22.62 -5.04
C ALA A 52 13.07 22.72 -6.14
N SER A 53 14.17 21.98 -6.00
CA SER A 53 15.22 21.91 -7.03
C SER A 53 16.07 20.64 -6.88
N ILE A 54 16.74 20.26 -7.97
CA ILE A 54 17.66 19.11 -8.04
C ILE A 54 18.94 19.57 -8.73
N ASN A 55 20.09 19.37 -8.09
CA ASN A 55 21.43 19.67 -8.62
C ASN A 55 21.67 21.15 -9.02
N GLU A 56 21.00 22.08 -8.38
CA GLU A 56 21.29 23.52 -8.57
C GLU A 56 22.40 24.01 -7.65
N SER A 57 23.22 24.94 -8.12
CA SER A 57 24.30 25.50 -7.32
C SER A 57 23.79 26.46 -6.24
N GLY A 58 24.42 26.43 -5.05
CA GLY A 58 24.15 27.40 -3.99
C GLY A 58 22.87 27.13 -3.20
N MET A 59 22.28 25.92 -3.30
CA MET A 59 21.13 25.52 -2.48
C MET A 59 21.46 25.66 -0.98
N LYS A 60 20.54 26.28 -0.24
CA LYS A 60 20.59 26.42 1.21
C LYS A 60 19.25 25.96 1.80
N ALA A 61 19.30 25.37 2.97
CA ALA A 61 18.13 24.91 3.70
C ALA A 61 18.32 25.13 5.20
N ASP A 62 17.22 25.05 5.95
CA ASP A 62 17.23 25.13 7.41
C ASP A 62 17.80 23.85 8.02
N GLU A 63 17.63 22.73 7.32
CA GLU A 63 18.10 21.41 7.72
C GLU A 63 18.85 20.73 6.57
N VAL A 64 19.95 20.02 6.90
CA VAL A 64 20.76 19.27 5.93
C VAL A 64 20.82 17.81 6.34
N ILE A 65 20.50 16.92 5.39
CA ILE A 65 20.68 15.47 5.51
C ILE A 65 21.85 15.08 4.61
N ASP A 66 22.92 14.57 5.19
CA ASP A 66 24.02 13.98 4.43
C ASP A 66 23.63 12.59 3.91
N ALA A 67 23.49 12.48 2.60
CA ALA A 67 23.20 11.25 1.89
C ALA A 67 24.41 10.73 1.08
N SER A 68 25.61 11.19 1.39
CA SER A 68 26.85 10.75 0.71
C SER A 68 26.99 9.23 0.81
N GLY A 69 27.20 8.57 -0.33
CA GLY A 69 27.27 7.11 -0.44
C GLY A 69 25.91 6.37 -0.36
N ARG A 70 24.82 7.09 -0.20
CA ARG A 70 23.45 6.51 -0.07
C ARG A 70 22.62 6.74 -1.32
N VAL A 71 21.58 5.92 -1.48
CA VAL A 71 20.60 6.05 -2.57
C VAL A 71 19.43 6.87 -2.08
N VAL A 72 19.08 7.91 -2.83
CA VAL A 72 17.90 8.75 -2.63
C VAL A 72 16.90 8.41 -3.73
N MET A 73 15.72 7.91 -3.38
CA MET A 73 14.72 7.45 -4.32
C MET A 73 13.32 7.88 -3.89
N PRO A 74 12.33 7.87 -4.80
CA PRO A 74 10.93 8.01 -4.38
C PRO A 74 10.60 6.93 -3.36
N GLY A 75 9.81 7.27 -2.34
CA GLY A 75 9.26 6.25 -1.44
C GLY A 75 8.38 5.25 -2.18
N PHE A 76 8.30 4.05 -1.69
CA PHE A 76 7.44 3.02 -2.27
C PHE A 76 5.96 3.38 -2.12
N VAL A 77 5.18 2.96 -3.12
CA VAL A 77 3.72 3.07 -3.16
C VAL A 77 3.13 1.66 -3.14
N GLN A 78 2.62 1.24 -2.00
CA GLN A 78 1.92 -0.04 -1.87
C GLN A 78 0.47 0.09 -2.29
N THR A 79 0.07 -0.61 -3.34
CA THR A 79 -1.24 -0.39 -3.95
C THR A 79 -2.33 -1.35 -3.47
N HIS A 80 -1.99 -2.30 -2.61
CA HIS A 80 -2.96 -3.18 -1.96
C HIS A 80 -2.43 -3.68 -0.62
N ILE A 81 -3.08 -3.28 0.46
CA ILE A 81 -2.85 -3.77 1.82
C ILE A 81 -4.15 -3.77 2.63
N HIS A 82 -4.10 -4.40 3.80
CA HIS A 82 -5.15 -4.39 4.82
C HIS A 82 -4.56 -4.00 6.18
N LEU A 83 -4.61 -2.72 6.55
CA LEU A 83 -4.08 -2.26 7.85
C LEU A 83 -4.78 -2.94 9.03
N CYS A 84 -6.07 -3.20 8.91
CA CYS A 84 -6.84 -3.91 9.93
C CYS A 84 -6.34 -5.34 10.21
N GLN A 85 -5.63 -5.96 9.26
CA GLN A 85 -5.19 -7.34 9.38
C GLN A 85 -3.75 -7.50 9.93
N THR A 86 -3.06 -6.42 10.29
CA THR A 86 -1.66 -6.50 10.73
C THR A 86 -1.51 -7.34 12.02
N LEU A 87 -2.52 -7.31 12.90
CA LEU A 87 -2.56 -8.13 14.11
C LEU A 87 -2.80 -9.64 13.86
N PHE A 88 -3.15 -10.04 12.64
CA PHE A 88 -3.44 -11.43 12.28
C PHE A 88 -2.21 -12.19 11.79
N ARG A 89 -1.06 -11.56 11.78
CA ARG A 89 0.22 -12.12 11.32
C ARG A 89 0.51 -13.47 11.98
N GLY A 90 0.71 -14.52 11.16
CA GLY A 90 0.98 -15.88 11.64
C GLY A 90 -0.23 -16.65 12.19
N ALA A 91 -1.44 -16.07 12.14
CA ALA A 91 -2.66 -16.72 12.66
C ALA A 91 -3.47 -17.45 11.59
N ALA A 92 -3.08 -17.39 10.33
CA ALA A 92 -3.86 -17.90 9.20
C ALA A 92 -2.98 -18.56 8.12
N ASP A 93 -2.04 -19.40 8.52
CA ASP A 93 -1.13 -20.10 7.59
C ASP A 93 -1.79 -21.38 7.03
N ASP A 94 -1.27 -21.85 5.88
CA ASP A 94 -1.55 -23.17 5.27
C ASP A 94 -3.02 -23.45 4.91
N LEU A 95 -3.76 -22.43 4.49
CA LEU A 95 -5.15 -22.52 4.07
C LEU A 95 -5.34 -21.92 2.66
N PRO A 96 -6.17 -22.54 1.78
CA PRO A 96 -6.57 -21.91 0.53
C PRO A 96 -7.54 -20.74 0.79
N LEU A 97 -7.62 -19.79 -0.15
CA LEU A 97 -8.31 -18.51 -0.01
C LEU A 97 -9.69 -18.58 0.70
N ILE A 98 -10.59 -19.40 0.22
CA ILE A 98 -11.98 -19.42 0.75
C ILE A 98 -12.02 -19.98 2.18
N ASP A 99 -11.25 -21.02 2.47
CA ASP A 99 -11.12 -21.58 3.82
C ASP A 99 -10.38 -20.61 4.75
N TRP A 100 -9.35 -19.95 4.25
CA TRP A 100 -8.60 -18.91 4.95
C TRP A 100 -9.51 -17.76 5.39
N LEU A 101 -10.39 -17.27 4.49
CA LEU A 101 -11.37 -16.24 4.80
C LEU A 101 -12.35 -16.73 5.90
N LYS A 102 -13.00 -17.87 5.68
CA LYS A 102 -14.07 -18.38 6.57
C LYS A 102 -13.56 -18.79 7.94
N GLN A 103 -12.42 -19.47 7.99
CA GLN A 103 -11.93 -20.08 9.23
C GLN A 103 -11.06 -19.12 10.07
N ARG A 104 -10.47 -18.09 9.46
CA ARG A 104 -9.51 -17.21 10.12
C ARG A 104 -9.83 -15.74 9.96
N VAL A 105 -9.82 -15.20 8.74
CA VAL A 105 -9.83 -13.75 8.54
C VAL A 105 -11.16 -13.12 8.92
N TRP A 106 -12.27 -13.64 8.44
CA TRP A 106 -13.58 -13.10 8.79
C TRP A 106 -13.93 -13.17 10.28
N PRO A 107 -13.67 -14.28 11.01
CA PRO A 107 -13.84 -14.29 12.47
C PRO A 107 -12.98 -13.24 13.19
N MET A 108 -11.73 -13.04 12.76
CA MET A 108 -10.85 -12.04 13.35
C MET A 108 -11.29 -10.60 12.99
N GLU A 109 -11.70 -10.36 11.75
CA GLU A 109 -12.24 -9.04 11.35
C GLU A 109 -13.54 -8.71 12.10
N ALA A 110 -14.43 -9.68 12.29
CA ALA A 110 -15.66 -9.51 13.07
C ALA A 110 -15.39 -9.20 14.55
N ALA A 111 -14.27 -9.69 15.09
CA ALA A 111 -13.87 -9.50 16.49
C ALA A 111 -13.13 -8.17 16.77
N HIS A 112 -12.93 -7.32 15.75
CA HIS A 112 -12.29 -6.03 15.94
C HIS A 112 -13.07 -5.10 16.85
N THR A 113 -12.32 -4.29 17.62
CA THR A 113 -12.78 -3.10 18.32
C THR A 113 -12.06 -1.88 17.76
N LYS A 114 -12.46 -0.68 18.16
CA LYS A 114 -11.75 0.55 17.78
C LYS A 114 -10.27 0.50 18.17
N GLU A 115 -9.98 0.00 19.38
CA GLU A 115 -8.63 -0.12 19.93
C GLU A 115 -7.79 -1.09 19.09
N SER A 116 -8.34 -2.25 18.73
CA SER A 116 -7.59 -3.24 17.94
C SER A 116 -7.38 -2.80 16.49
N VAL A 117 -8.34 -2.09 15.86
CA VAL A 117 -8.12 -1.49 14.51
C VAL A 117 -7.03 -0.43 14.58
N ARG A 118 -7.05 0.42 15.62
CA ARG A 118 -6.03 1.45 15.82
C ARG A 118 -4.64 0.85 16.03
N ALA A 119 -4.51 -0.16 16.88
CA ALA A 119 -3.24 -0.86 17.13
C ALA A 119 -2.73 -1.55 15.86
N SER A 120 -3.61 -2.20 15.10
CA SER A 120 -3.31 -2.85 13.83
C SER A 120 -2.78 -1.86 12.79
N ALA A 121 -3.45 -0.72 12.63
CA ALA A 121 -3.04 0.33 11.70
C ALA A 121 -1.70 0.96 12.10
N ARG A 122 -1.47 1.22 13.40
CA ARG A 122 -0.18 1.73 13.90
C ARG A 122 0.96 0.78 13.60
N LEU A 123 0.77 -0.52 13.84
CA LEU A 123 1.79 -1.54 13.55
C LEU A 123 2.10 -1.61 12.05
N GLY A 124 1.07 -1.68 11.19
CA GLY A 124 1.25 -1.74 9.75
C GLY A 124 1.94 -0.50 9.17
N ILE A 125 1.54 0.69 9.61
CA ILE A 125 2.16 1.95 9.17
C ILE A 125 3.61 2.05 9.66
N ALA A 126 3.90 1.66 10.90
CA ALA A 126 5.27 1.64 11.42
C ALA A 126 6.17 0.73 10.59
N GLU A 127 5.73 -0.49 10.29
CA GLU A 127 6.47 -1.44 9.45
C GLU A 127 6.70 -0.90 8.04
N MET A 128 5.66 -0.32 7.41
CA MET A 128 5.77 0.25 6.07
C MET A 128 6.75 1.44 6.02
N ILE A 129 6.68 2.36 6.98
CA ILE A 129 7.65 3.48 7.06
C ILE A 129 9.07 2.92 7.21
N LYS A 130 9.29 1.95 8.10
CA LYS A 130 10.60 1.32 8.29
C LYS A 130 11.10 0.57 7.06
N GLY A 131 10.19 0.17 6.17
CA GLY A 131 10.47 -0.43 4.87
C GLY A 131 10.56 0.56 3.70
N GLY A 132 10.48 1.88 3.94
CA GLY A 132 10.59 2.90 2.88
C GLY A 132 9.31 3.17 2.09
N THR A 133 8.17 2.64 2.55
CA THR A 133 6.86 2.95 1.97
C THR A 133 6.38 4.31 2.45
N THR A 134 6.00 5.17 1.52
CA THR A 134 5.49 6.52 1.82
C THR A 134 4.01 6.67 1.53
N CYS A 135 3.43 5.78 0.72
CA CYS A 135 2.03 5.83 0.32
C CYS A 135 1.44 4.42 0.24
N ALA A 136 0.18 4.25 0.65
CA ALA A 136 -0.54 3.00 0.48
C ALA A 136 -2.00 3.21 0.04
N LEU A 137 -2.52 2.22 -0.71
CA LEU A 137 -3.94 1.98 -0.91
C LEU A 137 -4.36 0.82 -0.02
N THR A 138 -5.29 1.06 0.89
CA THR A 138 -5.72 0.06 1.86
C THR A 138 -7.22 -0.20 1.80
N MET A 139 -7.58 -1.47 1.94
CA MET A 139 -8.96 -1.91 2.21
C MET A 139 -9.02 -2.32 3.67
N GLU A 140 -9.85 -1.62 4.44
CA GLU A 140 -10.03 -1.92 5.86
C GLU A 140 -11.08 -3.01 6.10
N THR A 141 -11.43 -3.27 7.35
CA THR A 141 -12.60 -4.09 7.68
C THR A 141 -13.89 -3.30 7.49
N VAL A 142 -15.02 -3.98 7.62
CA VAL A 142 -16.37 -3.36 7.55
C VAL A 142 -16.56 -2.31 8.63
N ASN A 143 -16.08 -2.57 9.85
CA ASN A 143 -16.28 -1.71 11.00
C ASN A 143 -15.03 -0.90 11.37
N HIS A 144 -15.23 0.27 11.95
CA HIS A 144 -14.19 1.10 12.60
C HIS A 144 -13.12 1.69 11.67
N THR A 145 -13.34 1.79 10.35
CA THR A 145 -12.40 2.36 9.37
C THR A 145 -11.90 3.76 9.75
N ALA A 146 -12.73 4.56 10.43
CA ALA A 146 -12.32 5.88 10.91
C ALA A 146 -11.10 5.84 11.86
N GLU A 147 -10.87 4.73 12.59
CA GLU A 147 -9.69 4.60 13.45
C GLU A 147 -8.40 4.46 12.63
N ALA A 148 -8.43 3.72 11.51
CA ALA A 148 -7.30 3.65 10.59
C ALA A 148 -7.01 5.04 9.97
N LEU A 149 -8.04 5.79 9.57
CA LEU A 149 -7.89 7.15 9.04
C LEU A 149 -7.26 8.10 10.06
N ARG A 150 -7.65 8.02 11.35
CA ARG A 150 -7.02 8.80 12.43
C ARG A 150 -5.54 8.47 12.58
N VAL A 151 -5.19 7.18 12.54
CA VAL A 151 -3.78 6.76 12.62
C VAL A 151 -2.98 7.30 11.42
N VAL A 152 -3.52 7.25 10.20
CA VAL A 152 -2.90 7.85 9.01
C VAL A 152 -2.65 9.35 9.22
N GLU A 153 -3.62 10.08 9.79
CA GLU A 153 -3.46 11.52 10.08
C GLU A 153 -2.36 11.78 11.10
N GLU A 154 -2.41 11.07 12.24
CA GLU A 154 -1.49 11.24 13.37
C GLU A 154 -0.04 10.91 13.02
N THR A 155 0.16 9.84 12.25
CA THR A 155 1.51 9.37 11.87
C THR A 155 2.15 10.17 10.74
N GLY A 156 1.38 11.01 10.07
CA GLY A 156 1.87 11.72 8.88
C GLY A 156 2.02 10.83 7.64
N PHE A 157 1.52 9.59 7.68
CA PHE A 157 1.55 8.68 6.53
C PHE A 157 0.62 9.14 5.41
N ARG A 158 0.92 8.83 4.16
CA ARG A 158 0.02 9.08 3.01
C ARG A 158 -0.77 7.81 2.72
N ALA A 159 -2.10 7.92 2.63
CA ALA A 159 -2.93 6.77 2.27
C ALA A 159 -4.20 7.15 1.51
N THR A 160 -4.64 6.22 0.65
CA THR A 160 -6.01 6.13 0.17
C THR A 160 -6.68 4.97 0.89
N VAL A 161 -7.70 5.25 1.69
CA VAL A 161 -8.33 4.30 2.60
C VAL A 161 -9.74 3.99 2.13
N GLY A 162 -10.06 2.70 1.99
CA GLY A 162 -11.39 2.22 1.68
C GLY A 162 -11.99 1.40 2.83
N LYS A 163 -13.22 1.74 3.24
CA LYS A 163 -14.03 0.86 4.07
C LYS A 163 -14.39 -0.37 3.27
N CYS A 164 -14.15 -1.57 3.82
CA CYS A 164 -14.62 -2.80 3.20
C CYS A 164 -16.16 -2.81 3.15
N MET A 165 -16.72 -3.13 1.99
CA MET A 165 -18.16 -3.21 1.78
C MET A 165 -18.55 -4.66 1.49
N MET A 166 -19.45 -5.22 2.30
CA MET A 166 -19.93 -6.60 2.19
C MET A 166 -21.41 -6.65 2.57
N ASP A 167 -22.31 -6.87 1.61
CA ASP A 167 -23.75 -6.95 1.82
C ASP A 167 -24.36 -8.28 1.42
N LYS A 168 -23.48 -9.29 1.15
CA LYS A 168 -23.87 -10.60 0.66
C LYS A 168 -22.99 -11.72 1.21
N GLY A 169 -23.55 -12.91 1.35
CA GLY A 169 -22.88 -14.16 1.71
C GLY A 169 -23.43 -14.78 2.99
N ASP A 170 -23.94 -16.01 2.88
CA ASP A 170 -24.54 -16.73 4.03
C ASP A 170 -23.50 -17.16 5.06
N GLU A 171 -22.25 -17.35 4.62
CA GLU A 171 -21.13 -17.79 5.46
C GLU A 171 -20.31 -16.61 6.02
N VAL A 172 -20.65 -15.37 5.64
CA VAL A 172 -20.05 -14.16 6.20
C VAL A 172 -20.61 -13.93 7.61
N PRO A 173 -19.77 -13.72 8.63
CA PRO A 173 -20.24 -13.34 9.96
C PRO A 173 -21.24 -12.18 9.92
N HIS A 174 -22.26 -12.26 10.74
CA HIS A 174 -23.32 -11.24 10.79
C HIS A 174 -22.75 -9.83 11.04
N GLU A 175 -21.69 -9.72 11.84
CA GLU A 175 -21.00 -8.48 12.20
C GLU A 175 -20.29 -7.84 11.01
N LEU A 176 -20.02 -8.58 9.93
CA LEU A 176 -19.39 -8.11 8.71
C LEU A 176 -20.37 -7.95 7.54
N ARG A 177 -21.60 -8.46 7.68
CA ARG A 177 -22.61 -8.36 6.62
C ARG A 177 -23.51 -7.15 6.88
N GLU A 178 -23.48 -6.22 5.96
CA GLU A 178 -24.22 -4.95 6.06
C GLU A 178 -25.50 -4.96 5.21
N GLU A 179 -26.40 -4.06 5.52
CA GLU A 179 -27.42 -3.65 4.57
C GLU A 179 -26.79 -2.72 3.50
N THR A 180 -27.13 -2.90 2.23
CA THR A 180 -26.57 -2.15 1.09
C THR A 180 -26.58 -0.64 1.34
N ALA A 181 -27.72 -0.08 1.78
CA ALA A 181 -27.88 1.34 2.01
C ALA A 181 -27.00 1.86 3.16
N ALA A 182 -26.80 1.05 4.21
CA ALA A 182 -25.94 1.39 5.34
C ALA A 182 -24.47 1.41 4.93
N SER A 183 -24.02 0.40 4.19
CA SER A 183 -22.64 0.30 3.67
C SER A 183 -22.27 1.49 2.78
N ILE A 184 -23.18 1.89 1.88
CA ILE A 184 -23.01 3.07 1.02
C ILE A 184 -22.99 4.36 1.84
N SER A 185 -23.93 4.53 2.76
CA SER A 185 -24.04 5.74 3.59
C SER A 185 -22.79 5.96 4.44
N GLU A 186 -22.26 4.91 5.06
CA GLU A 186 -21.03 5.01 5.87
C GLU A 186 -19.81 5.31 5.00
N SER A 187 -19.69 4.67 3.83
CA SER A 187 -18.61 4.94 2.89
C SER A 187 -18.64 6.40 2.40
N LEU A 188 -19.82 6.94 2.10
CA LEU A 188 -19.99 8.35 1.74
C LEU A 188 -19.63 9.29 2.88
N ALA A 189 -20.04 8.98 4.11
CA ALA A 189 -19.70 9.78 5.29
C ALA A 189 -18.18 9.85 5.50
N LEU A 190 -17.47 8.73 5.34
CA LEU A 190 -16.00 8.69 5.42
C LEU A 190 -15.36 9.51 4.28
N ILE A 191 -15.89 9.43 3.06
CA ILE A 191 -15.41 10.23 1.93
C ILE A 191 -15.63 11.72 2.21
N ASP A 192 -16.80 12.11 2.66
CA ASP A 192 -17.15 13.50 2.94
C ASP A 192 -16.30 14.10 4.09
N GLU A 193 -15.95 13.31 5.10
CA GLU A 193 -15.15 13.76 6.24
C GLU A 193 -13.64 13.77 5.94
N TRP A 194 -13.12 12.76 5.20
CA TRP A 194 -11.68 12.49 5.15
C TRP A 194 -11.04 12.69 3.77
N HIS A 195 -11.81 12.64 2.67
CA HIS A 195 -11.20 12.73 1.34
C HIS A 195 -10.53 14.07 1.09
N LYS A 196 -9.25 14.04 0.69
CA LYS A 196 -8.36 15.20 0.50
C LYS A 196 -7.99 15.95 1.79
N ARG A 197 -8.23 15.38 2.97
CA ARG A 197 -7.77 15.96 4.24
C ARG A 197 -6.24 15.95 4.32
N ALA A 198 -5.66 16.75 5.23
CA ALA A 198 -4.23 16.93 5.39
C ALA A 198 -3.52 17.30 4.07
N ASP A 199 -4.03 18.32 3.38
CA ASP A 199 -3.53 18.81 2.08
C ASP A 199 -3.47 17.73 0.99
N GLY A 200 -4.48 16.84 0.97
CA GLY A 200 -4.62 15.76 0.00
C GLY A 200 -3.77 14.51 0.29
N ARG A 201 -3.08 14.47 1.44
CA ARG A 201 -2.30 13.31 1.89
C ARG A 201 -3.21 12.14 2.28
N ILE A 202 -4.39 12.41 2.82
CA ILE A 202 -5.42 11.42 3.12
C ILE A 202 -6.47 11.45 2.02
N ARG A 203 -6.75 10.30 1.44
CA ARG A 203 -7.81 10.10 0.45
C ARG A 203 -8.67 8.92 0.86
N CYS A 204 -9.90 8.87 0.35
CA CYS A 204 -10.81 7.74 0.51
C CYS A 204 -11.19 7.17 -0.85
N CYS A 205 -11.56 5.90 -0.86
CA CYS A 205 -12.07 5.18 -2.01
C CYS A 205 -13.29 4.34 -1.62
N PHE A 206 -14.07 3.87 -2.60
CA PHE A 206 -14.99 2.78 -2.39
C PHE A 206 -14.23 1.45 -2.45
N ALA A 207 -14.50 0.55 -1.52
CA ALA A 207 -13.82 -0.73 -1.44
C ALA A 207 -14.79 -1.91 -1.27
N PRO A 208 -15.65 -2.21 -2.30
CA PRO A 208 -16.39 -3.46 -2.33
C PRO A 208 -15.39 -4.62 -2.31
N ARG A 209 -15.55 -5.57 -1.37
CA ARG A 209 -14.49 -6.57 -1.13
C ARG A 209 -14.17 -7.37 -2.38
N PHE A 210 -15.18 -8.02 -2.96
CA PHE A 210 -15.09 -8.75 -4.23
C PHE A 210 -16.50 -9.17 -4.70
N ALA A 211 -16.63 -9.61 -5.93
CA ALA A 211 -17.92 -9.86 -6.57
C ALA A 211 -18.81 -10.87 -5.80
N ILE A 212 -18.21 -11.85 -5.10
CA ILE A 212 -18.99 -12.90 -4.38
C ILE A 212 -19.55 -12.44 -3.03
N SER A 213 -19.05 -11.35 -2.46
CA SER A 213 -19.54 -10.79 -1.17
C SER A 213 -20.33 -9.50 -1.31
N CYS A 214 -20.62 -9.08 -2.54
CA CYS A 214 -21.35 -7.86 -2.85
C CYS A 214 -22.55 -8.16 -3.74
N THR A 215 -23.70 -7.54 -3.42
CA THR A 215 -24.86 -7.61 -4.32
C THR A 215 -24.63 -6.80 -5.59
N ARG A 216 -25.39 -7.13 -6.63
CA ARG A 216 -25.36 -6.36 -7.87
C ARG A 216 -25.77 -4.91 -7.67
N GLU A 217 -26.72 -4.66 -6.76
CA GLU A 217 -27.20 -3.34 -6.36
C GLU A 217 -26.05 -2.51 -5.76
N LEU A 218 -25.32 -3.07 -4.78
CA LEU A 218 -24.17 -2.40 -4.17
C LEU A 218 -23.11 -2.03 -5.22
N LEU A 219 -22.74 -2.97 -6.07
CA LEU A 219 -21.72 -2.78 -7.09
C LEU A 219 -22.09 -1.71 -8.12
N LEU A 220 -23.36 -1.68 -8.59
CA LEU A 220 -23.86 -0.65 -9.51
C LEU A 220 -23.83 0.74 -8.87
N GLU A 221 -24.26 0.84 -7.61
CA GLU A 221 -24.28 2.12 -6.90
C GLU A 221 -22.87 2.63 -6.60
N VAL A 222 -21.94 1.74 -6.23
CA VAL A 222 -20.50 2.07 -6.11
C VAL A 222 -19.96 2.61 -7.43
N ALA A 223 -20.24 1.95 -8.56
CA ALA A 223 -19.77 2.39 -9.87
C ALA A 223 -20.29 3.81 -10.24
N ARG A 224 -21.54 4.10 -9.91
CA ARG A 224 -22.15 5.42 -10.12
C ARG A 224 -21.52 6.48 -9.23
N LEU A 225 -21.47 6.21 -7.92
CA LEU A 225 -21.00 7.15 -6.90
C LEU A 225 -19.49 7.44 -7.01
N ALA A 226 -18.69 6.45 -7.36
CA ALA A 226 -17.25 6.65 -7.56
C ALA A 226 -16.95 7.68 -8.65
N ARG A 227 -17.68 7.60 -9.77
CA ARG A 227 -17.57 8.60 -10.86
C ARG A 227 -18.08 9.97 -10.43
N GLU A 228 -19.21 10.02 -9.73
CA GLU A 228 -19.81 11.27 -9.26
C GLU A 228 -18.89 12.00 -8.26
N ARG A 229 -18.27 11.25 -7.32
CA ARG A 229 -17.38 11.80 -6.29
C ARG A 229 -15.93 11.98 -6.75
N GLY A 230 -15.56 11.43 -7.91
CA GLY A 230 -14.20 11.48 -8.43
C GLY A 230 -13.22 10.72 -7.55
N VAL A 231 -13.63 9.59 -6.98
CA VAL A 231 -12.81 8.71 -6.15
C VAL A 231 -12.59 7.37 -6.85
N ILE A 232 -11.50 6.68 -6.50
CA ILE A 232 -11.20 5.36 -7.05
C ILE A 232 -12.08 4.28 -6.43
N VAL A 233 -12.21 3.16 -7.15
CA VAL A 233 -12.76 1.90 -6.63
C VAL A 233 -11.62 0.90 -6.49
N HIS A 234 -11.54 0.26 -5.34
CA HIS A 234 -10.57 -0.76 -5.02
C HIS A 234 -11.29 -2.07 -4.67
N THR A 235 -10.99 -3.16 -5.38
CA THR A 235 -11.62 -4.47 -5.15
C THR A 235 -10.69 -5.62 -5.52
N HIS A 236 -10.97 -6.83 -5.02
CA HIS A 236 -10.29 -8.05 -5.43
C HIS A 236 -10.97 -8.64 -6.67
N ALA A 237 -10.19 -9.22 -7.57
CA ALA A 237 -10.73 -9.86 -8.77
C ALA A 237 -9.82 -10.96 -9.31
N SER A 238 -10.42 -12.08 -9.69
CA SER A 238 -9.77 -13.19 -10.39
C SER A 238 -8.52 -13.71 -9.66
N GLU A 239 -8.55 -13.72 -8.33
CA GLU A 239 -7.44 -14.18 -7.50
C GLU A 239 -7.33 -15.71 -7.52
N ASN A 240 -8.46 -16.41 -7.36
CA ASN A 240 -8.51 -17.86 -7.20
C ASN A 240 -9.54 -18.47 -8.15
N ARG A 241 -9.29 -19.70 -8.63
CA ARG A 241 -10.21 -20.40 -9.57
C ARG A 241 -11.59 -20.63 -8.95
N THR A 242 -11.65 -20.98 -7.67
CA THR A 242 -12.91 -21.19 -6.98
C THR A 242 -13.75 -19.89 -6.92
N GLU A 243 -13.13 -18.75 -6.69
CA GLU A 243 -13.80 -17.44 -6.77
C GLU A 243 -14.41 -17.21 -8.15
N ILE A 244 -13.65 -17.46 -9.21
CA ILE A 244 -14.13 -17.30 -10.60
C ILE A 244 -15.31 -18.21 -10.88
N GLU A 245 -15.22 -19.49 -10.51
CA GLU A 245 -16.30 -20.47 -10.67
C GLU A 245 -17.58 -20.06 -9.93
N MET A 246 -17.46 -19.44 -8.74
CA MET A 246 -18.59 -18.91 -7.99
C MET A 246 -19.24 -17.75 -8.74
N VAL A 247 -18.46 -16.79 -9.24
CA VAL A 247 -18.97 -15.65 -10.02
C VAL A 247 -19.61 -16.10 -11.31
N GLU A 248 -18.99 -17.01 -12.07
CA GLU A 248 -19.54 -17.54 -13.32
C GLU A 248 -20.86 -18.29 -13.09
N ARG A 249 -20.93 -19.10 -12.04
CA ARG A 249 -22.16 -19.84 -11.69
C ARG A 249 -23.33 -18.91 -11.38
N GLU A 250 -23.06 -17.80 -10.72
CA GLU A 250 -24.08 -16.86 -10.30
C GLU A 250 -24.48 -15.88 -11.41
N THR A 251 -23.51 -15.39 -12.17
CA THR A 251 -23.72 -14.27 -13.11
C THR A 251 -23.68 -14.69 -14.58
N GLY A 252 -23.19 -15.88 -14.88
CA GLY A 252 -22.93 -16.34 -16.25
C GLY A 252 -21.70 -15.68 -16.88
N GLN A 253 -20.90 -14.93 -16.12
CA GLN A 253 -19.75 -14.16 -16.61
C GLN A 253 -18.53 -14.37 -15.72
N ARG A 254 -17.32 -14.28 -16.29
CA ARG A 254 -16.07 -14.22 -15.54
C ARG A 254 -15.91 -12.87 -14.83
N ASN A 255 -15.07 -12.82 -13.80
CA ASN A 255 -14.96 -11.69 -12.86
C ASN A 255 -14.80 -10.33 -13.56
N ILE A 256 -13.82 -10.17 -14.44
CA ILE A 256 -13.54 -8.87 -15.06
C ILE A 256 -14.66 -8.46 -16.03
N ILE A 257 -15.21 -9.43 -16.75
CA ILE A 257 -16.34 -9.18 -17.67
C ILE A 257 -17.60 -8.77 -16.89
N TYR A 258 -17.86 -9.44 -15.74
CA TYR A 258 -18.95 -9.07 -14.85
C TYR A 258 -18.76 -7.65 -14.30
N LEU A 259 -17.57 -7.32 -13.78
CA LEU A 259 -17.27 -5.97 -13.29
C LEU A 259 -17.40 -4.92 -14.39
N ASP A 260 -16.94 -5.19 -15.62
CA ASP A 260 -17.09 -4.29 -16.77
C ASP A 260 -18.57 -4.04 -17.10
N SER A 261 -19.40 -5.08 -17.05
CA SER A 261 -20.85 -4.97 -17.28
C SER A 261 -21.58 -4.09 -16.27
N LEU A 262 -20.99 -3.91 -15.08
CA LEU A 262 -21.49 -3.04 -14.01
C LEU A 262 -20.85 -1.64 -14.03
N GLY A 263 -19.89 -1.41 -14.95
CA GLY A 263 -19.15 -0.17 -15.02
C GLY A 263 -18.06 -0.04 -13.95
N LEU A 264 -17.58 -1.14 -13.39
CA LEU A 264 -16.47 -1.22 -12.44
C LEU A 264 -15.16 -1.57 -13.14
N THR A 265 -14.89 -0.88 -14.25
CA THR A 265 -13.64 -0.83 -14.99
C THR A 265 -13.33 0.61 -15.38
N GLY A 266 -12.07 0.90 -15.72
CA GLY A 266 -11.63 2.25 -16.09
C GLY A 266 -10.42 2.70 -15.27
N ASN A 267 -9.87 3.85 -15.62
CA ASN A 267 -8.69 4.45 -14.97
C ASN A 267 -8.91 4.88 -13.50
N HIS A 268 -10.14 4.79 -13.01
CA HIS A 268 -10.51 5.03 -11.62
C HIS A 268 -10.76 3.72 -10.86
N VAL A 269 -10.43 2.56 -11.44
CA VAL A 269 -10.64 1.24 -10.84
C VAL A 269 -9.31 0.51 -10.72
N ALA A 270 -9.04 -0.02 -9.52
CA ALA A 270 -7.86 -0.74 -9.15
C ALA A 270 -8.23 -2.14 -8.64
N LEU A 271 -7.83 -3.17 -9.38
CA LEU A 271 -8.17 -4.58 -9.13
C LEU A 271 -6.98 -5.33 -8.54
N ALA A 272 -7.13 -5.84 -7.32
CA ALA A 272 -6.10 -6.65 -6.68
C ALA A 272 -6.04 -8.07 -7.29
N HIS A 273 -4.84 -8.63 -7.31
CA HIS A 273 -4.44 -9.97 -7.76
C HIS A 273 -4.47 -10.20 -9.27
N CYS A 274 -5.62 -10.33 -9.88
CA CYS A 274 -5.79 -10.63 -11.32
C CYS A 274 -4.91 -11.82 -11.79
N VAL A 275 -4.95 -12.95 -11.05
CA VAL A 275 -4.08 -14.11 -11.28
C VAL A 275 -4.54 -14.93 -12.47
N HIS A 276 -5.85 -15.20 -12.58
CA HIS A 276 -6.43 -16.10 -13.56
C HIS A 276 -7.28 -15.36 -14.58
N LEU A 277 -6.64 -14.69 -15.52
CA LEU A 277 -7.29 -13.94 -16.60
C LEU A 277 -7.32 -14.76 -17.90
N ASP A 278 -8.40 -14.61 -18.68
CA ASP A 278 -8.45 -15.03 -20.07
C ASP A 278 -8.18 -13.85 -21.02
N ASP A 279 -8.14 -14.13 -22.34
CA ASP A 279 -7.83 -13.13 -23.36
C ASP A 279 -8.87 -12.00 -23.40
N ALA A 280 -10.15 -12.28 -23.13
CA ALA A 280 -11.22 -11.29 -23.13
C ALA A 280 -11.10 -10.36 -21.92
N GLU A 281 -10.78 -10.90 -20.75
CA GLU A 281 -10.52 -10.13 -19.54
C GLU A 281 -9.27 -9.26 -19.68
N MET A 282 -8.18 -9.79 -20.24
CA MET A 282 -6.97 -9.03 -20.56
C MET A 282 -7.24 -7.87 -21.52
N ALA A 283 -7.96 -8.13 -22.61
CA ALA A 283 -8.37 -7.09 -23.58
C ALA A 283 -9.26 -6.02 -22.92
N THR A 284 -10.12 -6.41 -21.99
CA THR A 284 -11.00 -5.47 -21.26
C THR A 284 -10.18 -4.55 -20.35
N LEU A 285 -9.24 -5.09 -19.57
CA LEU A 285 -8.34 -4.30 -18.73
C LEU A 285 -7.52 -3.30 -19.54
N ALA A 286 -6.95 -3.74 -20.67
CA ALA A 286 -6.18 -2.89 -21.58
C ALA A 286 -7.02 -1.78 -22.20
N ARG A 287 -8.21 -2.12 -22.72
CA ARG A 287 -9.13 -1.19 -23.36
C ARG A 287 -9.64 -0.10 -22.41
N THR A 288 -9.92 -0.46 -21.17
CA THR A 288 -10.52 0.45 -20.18
C THR A 288 -9.49 1.26 -19.39
N GLY A 289 -8.22 0.86 -19.41
CA GLY A 289 -7.18 1.46 -18.59
C GLY A 289 -7.31 1.13 -17.11
N THR A 290 -7.96 0.00 -16.78
CA THR A 290 -8.09 -0.50 -15.41
C THR A 290 -6.73 -0.92 -14.87
N HIS A 291 -6.44 -0.58 -13.60
CA HIS A 291 -5.17 -0.88 -12.95
C HIS A 291 -5.19 -2.26 -12.29
N VAL A 292 -4.06 -2.97 -12.37
CA VAL A 292 -3.85 -4.24 -11.70
C VAL A 292 -2.86 -4.07 -10.54
N LEU A 293 -3.25 -4.54 -9.36
CA LEU A 293 -2.46 -4.48 -8.14
C LEU A 293 -1.94 -5.89 -7.84
N HIS A 294 -0.71 -6.16 -8.25
CA HIS A 294 -0.10 -7.48 -8.15
C HIS A 294 0.47 -7.72 -6.76
N CYS A 295 0.07 -8.83 -6.11
CA CYS A 295 0.47 -9.23 -4.77
C CYS A 295 1.21 -10.58 -4.81
N PRO A 296 2.48 -10.62 -5.29
CA PRO A 296 3.16 -11.87 -5.57
C PRO A 296 3.30 -12.79 -4.37
N SER A 297 3.67 -12.28 -3.20
CA SER A 297 3.88 -13.11 -2.01
C SER A 297 2.58 -13.70 -1.47
N SER A 298 1.51 -12.90 -1.44
CA SER A 298 0.16 -13.37 -1.06
C SER A 298 -0.34 -14.46 -2.01
N ASN A 299 -0.27 -14.22 -3.31
CA ASN A 299 -0.68 -15.19 -4.33
C ASN A 299 0.05 -16.54 -4.20
N LEU A 300 1.34 -16.51 -3.84
CA LEU A 300 2.14 -17.70 -3.60
C LEU A 300 1.71 -18.41 -2.32
N LYS A 301 1.59 -17.68 -1.22
CA LYS A 301 1.30 -18.25 0.09
C LYS A 301 -0.10 -18.89 0.15
N LEU A 302 -1.10 -18.27 -0.48
CA LEU A 302 -2.46 -18.81 -0.57
C LEU A 302 -2.62 -19.87 -1.68
N GLY A 303 -1.55 -20.15 -2.45
CA GLY A 303 -1.60 -21.07 -3.56
C GLY A 303 -2.51 -20.60 -4.71
N SER A 304 -2.78 -19.30 -4.80
CA SER A 304 -3.64 -18.72 -5.83
C SER A 304 -3.02 -18.85 -7.23
N GLY A 305 -1.69 -18.74 -7.36
CA GLY A 305 -0.99 -18.92 -8.62
C GLY A 305 -0.03 -17.77 -8.96
N ILE A 306 0.39 -17.69 -10.21
CA ILE A 306 1.29 -16.65 -10.72
C ILE A 306 0.54 -15.81 -11.76
N ALA A 307 0.35 -14.51 -11.46
CA ALA A 307 -0.30 -13.58 -12.37
C ALA A 307 0.50 -13.38 -13.67
N PRO A 308 -0.15 -13.20 -14.84
CA PRO A 308 0.51 -13.05 -16.13
C PRO A 308 1.06 -11.63 -16.36
N VAL A 309 1.91 -11.15 -15.44
CA VAL A 309 2.40 -9.75 -15.40
C VAL A 309 3.09 -9.35 -16.71
N LYS A 310 3.89 -10.26 -17.30
CA LYS A 310 4.53 -10.01 -18.62
C LYS A 310 3.47 -9.65 -19.68
N ALA A 311 2.46 -10.49 -19.84
CA ALA A 311 1.42 -10.29 -20.83
C ALA A 311 0.59 -9.02 -20.56
N MET A 312 0.30 -8.70 -19.29
CA MET A 312 -0.35 -7.44 -18.91
C MET A 312 0.45 -6.22 -19.36
N LEU A 313 1.75 -6.22 -19.08
CA LEU A 313 2.65 -5.11 -19.44
C LEU A 313 2.79 -4.95 -20.96
N GLU A 314 2.86 -6.07 -21.71
CA GLU A 314 2.91 -6.07 -23.18
C GLU A 314 1.63 -5.50 -23.82
N GLN A 315 0.49 -5.65 -23.14
CA GLN A 315 -0.80 -5.05 -23.57
C GLN A 315 -1.01 -3.62 -23.06
N GLY A 316 -0.03 -3.04 -22.37
CA GLY A 316 -0.09 -1.67 -21.86
C GLY A 316 -0.93 -1.50 -20.59
N ILE A 317 -1.31 -2.59 -19.93
CA ILE A 317 -2.03 -2.54 -18.64
C ILE A 317 -1.08 -1.99 -17.58
N ASN A 318 -1.54 -1.02 -16.80
CA ASN A 318 -0.77 -0.54 -15.65
C ASN A 318 -0.81 -1.57 -14.52
N VAL A 319 0.37 -2.13 -14.20
CA VAL A 319 0.55 -3.07 -13.09
C VAL A 319 1.37 -2.37 -12.01
N SER A 320 0.98 -2.55 -10.76
CA SER A 320 1.70 -2.07 -9.57
C SER A 320 1.78 -3.16 -8.50
N LEU A 321 2.53 -2.93 -7.43
CA LEU A 321 2.76 -3.92 -6.39
C LEU A 321 2.06 -3.57 -5.08
N GLY A 322 1.59 -4.60 -4.38
CA GLY A 322 1.09 -4.54 -3.02
C GLY A 322 1.51 -5.76 -2.21
N ALA A 323 1.64 -5.62 -0.90
CA ALA A 323 2.00 -6.72 -0.01
C ALA A 323 0.77 -7.54 0.41
N ASP A 324 -0.44 -6.99 0.26
CA ASP A 324 -1.68 -7.54 0.80
C ASP A 324 -1.69 -7.58 2.35
N GLY A 325 -2.54 -8.37 2.98
CA GLY A 325 -2.63 -8.48 4.43
C GLY A 325 -1.48 -9.26 5.08
N ALA A 326 -1.15 -8.92 6.32
CA ALA A 326 -0.14 -9.65 7.07
C ALA A 326 -0.46 -11.15 7.29
N PRO A 327 -1.70 -11.64 7.36
CA PRO A 327 -1.97 -13.07 7.46
C PRO A 327 -1.67 -13.86 6.18
N CYS A 328 -1.70 -13.24 5.00
CA CYS A 328 -1.41 -13.91 3.72
C CYS A 328 0.00 -13.65 3.17
N ASN A 329 0.76 -12.72 3.76
CA ASN A 329 2.13 -12.40 3.34
C ASN A 329 3.16 -12.54 4.48
N ASN A 330 2.79 -12.22 5.71
CA ASN A 330 3.63 -12.06 6.90
C ASN A 330 4.56 -10.82 6.89
N ARG A 331 4.72 -10.11 5.76
CA ARG A 331 5.55 -8.90 5.65
C ARG A 331 4.86 -7.84 4.82
N LEU A 332 4.94 -6.58 5.24
CA LEU A 332 4.51 -5.43 4.44
C LEU A 332 5.72 -4.78 3.76
N ASP A 333 6.57 -5.60 3.13
CA ASP A 333 7.91 -5.26 2.65
C ASP A 333 7.99 -5.23 1.14
N MET A 334 8.14 -4.04 0.56
CA MET A 334 8.21 -3.84 -0.89
C MET A 334 9.49 -4.38 -1.54
N PHE A 335 10.59 -4.52 -0.81
CA PHE A 335 11.79 -5.18 -1.35
C PHE A 335 11.50 -6.65 -1.64
N THR A 336 10.80 -7.32 -0.73
CA THR A 336 10.34 -8.71 -0.95
C THR A 336 9.37 -8.79 -2.14
N GLU A 337 8.42 -7.88 -2.26
CA GLU A 337 7.44 -7.90 -3.36
C GLU A 337 8.08 -7.65 -4.72
N MET A 338 8.98 -6.68 -4.83
CA MET A 338 9.72 -6.41 -6.08
C MET A 338 10.54 -7.63 -6.52
N ARG A 339 11.28 -8.22 -5.57
CA ARG A 339 12.10 -9.40 -5.83
C ARG A 339 11.25 -10.58 -6.26
N SER A 340 10.16 -10.87 -5.56
CA SER A 340 9.24 -11.96 -5.87
C SER A 340 8.60 -11.77 -7.24
N ALA A 341 8.08 -10.59 -7.55
CA ALA A 341 7.51 -10.28 -8.85
C ALA A 341 8.51 -10.54 -9.99
N ALA A 342 9.74 -10.03 -9.87
CA ALA A 342 10.77 -10.20 -10.89
C ALA A 342 11.16 -11.66 -11.08
N LEU A 343 11.43 -12.41 -10.00
CA LEU A 343 11.90 -13.79 -10.07
C LEU A 343 10.84 -14.74 -10.63
N LEU A 344 9.57 -14.56 -10.25
CA LEU A 344 8.48 -15.41 -10.73
C LEU A 344 8.30 -15.30 -12.26
N GLN A 345 8.32 -14.08 -12.80
CA GLN A 345 8.20 -13.89 -14.25
C GLN A 345 9.40 -14.48 -15.00
N LYS A 346 10.61 -14.41 -14.42
CA LYS A 346 11.82 -15.01 -15.01
C LYS A 346 11.74 -16.53 -15.07
N VAL A 347 11.20 -17.17 -14.04
CA VAL A 347 11.04 -18.64 -14.02
C VAL A 347 10.12 -19.12 -15.14
N ILE A 348 9.08 -18.35 -15.47
CA ILE A 348 8.08 -18.75 -16.49
C ILE A 348 8.54 -18.37 -17.90
N HIS A 349 9.15 -17.19 -18.08
CA HIS A 349 9.30 -16.56 -19.38
C HIS A 349 10.74 -16.33 -19.82
N GLY A 350 11.75 -16.59 -18.97
CA GLY A 350 13.16 -16.37 -19.27
C GLY A 350 13.80 -15.26 -18.43
N ALA A 351 15.14 -15.28 -18.34
CA ALA A 351 15.90 -14.45 -17.41
C ALA A 351 15.86 -12.94 -17.71
N ASP A 352 15.52 -12.54 -18.91
CA ASP A 352 15.46 -11.16 -19.41
C ASP A 352 14.11 -10.47 -19.14
N VAL A 353 13.08 -11.23 -18.74
CA VAL A 353 11.74 -10.70 -18.47
C VAL A 353 11.69 -10.00 -17.11
N LEU A 354 10.95 -8.90 -17.03
CA LEU A 354 10.76 -8.05 -15.87
C LEU A 354 12.10 -7.65 -15.20
N PRO A 355 12.93 -6.86 -15.90
CA PRO A 355 14.22 -6.42 -15.35
C PRO A 355 14.04 -5.58 -14.08
N ALA A 356 15.09 -5.49 -13.26
CA ALA A 356 15.08 -4.79 -11.97
C ALA A 356 14.44 -3.37 -12.05
N ARG A 357 14.83 -2.60 -13.06
CA ARG A 357 14.29 -1.25 -13.29
C ARG A 357 12.77 -1.25 -13.48
N ARG A 358 12.21 -2.24 -14.18
CA ARG A 358 10.76 -2.36 -14.35
C ARG A 358 10.09 -2.74 -13.03
N ALA A 359 10.67 -3.66 -12.26
CA ALA A 359 10.14 -4.05 -10.94
C ALA A 359 10.12 -2.86 -9.96
N LEU A 360 11.17 -2.02 -9.95
CA LEU A 360 11.21 -0.82 -9.14
C LEU A 360 10.12 0.19 -9.53
N ARG A 361 9.83 0.34 -10.82
CA ARG A 361 8.74 1.21 -11.30
C ARG A 361 7.37 0.72 -10.86
N LEU A 362 7.13 -0.61 -10.83
CA LEU A 362 5.87 -1.18 -10.30
C LEU A 362 5.64 -0.79 -8.84
N ALA A 363 6.71 -0.65 -8.06
CA ALA A 363 6.67 -0.30 -6.64
C ALA A 363 6.65 1.22 -6.37
N THR A 364 6.72 2.06 -7.39
CA THR A 364 6.86 3.51 -7.27
C THR A 364 5.90 4.25 -8.19
N ILE A 365 6.34 4.70 -9.37
CA ILE A 365 5.55 5.55 -10.29
C ILE A 365 4.30 4.85 -10.84
N ASP A 366 4.35 3.54 -11.11
CA ASP A 366 3.17 2.82 -11.60
C ASP A 366 2.15 2.60 -10.48
N GLY A 367 2.63 2.47 -9.22
CA GLY A 367 1.79 2.52 -8.03
C GLY A 367 1.11 3.88 -7.87
N ALA A 368 1.86 4.96 -8.01
CA ALA A 368 1.31 6.31 -7.98
C ALA A 368 0.23 6.51 -9.07
N ARG A 369 0.46 5.98 -10.28
CA ARG A 369 -0.51 6.02 -11.39
C ARG A 369 -1.80 5.26 -11.06
N ALA A 370 -1.72 4.11 -10.41
CA ALA A 370 -2.89 3.35 -9.99
C ALA A 370 -3.78 4.12 -8.99
N LEU A 371 -3.19 5.08 -8.26
CA LEU A 371 -3.87 5.93 -7.29
C LEU A 371 -4.27 7.32 -7.88
N GLY A 372 -3.95 7.59 -9.15
CA GLY A 372 -4.10 8.92 -9.75
C GLY A 372 -3.23 9.99 -9.07
N LEU A 373 -2.03 9.60 -8.63
CA LEU A 373 -1.07 10.43 -7.91
C LEU A 373 0.26 10.60 -8.65
N GLU A 374 0.40 10.13 -9.89
CA GLU A 374 1.65 10.15 -10.65
C GLU A 374 2.20 11.55 -10.92
N GLN A 375 1.36 12.59 -10.84
CA GLN A 375 1.76 14.00 -10.92
C GLN A 375 2.22 14.56 -9.56
N GLU A 376 1.97 13.84 -8.46
CA GLU A 376 2.27 14.27 -7.11
C GLU A 376 3.44 13.50 -6.48
N ILE A 377 3.55 12.17 -6.71
CA ILE A 377 4.54 11.27 -6.09
C ILE A 377 5.04 10.20 -7.08
N GLY A 378 5.92 9.32 -6.61
CA GLY A 378 6.37 8.12 -7.34
C GLY A 378 7.62 8.34 -8.21
N SER A 379 8.09 9.58 -8.34
CA SER A 379 9.37 9.94 -8.97
C SER A 379 9.93 11.20 -8.32
N LEU A 380 11.25 11.41 -8.44
CA LEU A 380 11.92 12.64 -7.98
C LEU A 380 11.91 13.65 -9.11
N GLU A 381 10.94 14.54 -9.11
CA GLU A 381 10.80 15.61 -10.09
C GLU A 381 10.46 16.93 -9.39
N VAL A 382 11.03 18.05 -9.87
CA VAL A 382 10.73 19.38 -9.34
C VAL A 382 9.23 19.65 -9.40
N GLY A 383 8.67 20.11 -8.28
CA GLY A 383 7.24 20.38 -8.10
C GLY A 383 6.44 19.24 -7.49
N LYS A 384 6.91 17.99 -7.55
CA LYS A 384 6.25 16.86 -6.86
C LYS A 384 6.41 16.93 -5.35
N ARG A 385 5.52 16.27 -4.63
CA ARG A 385 5.61 16.08 -3.17
C ARG A 385 6.90 15.35 -2.84
N ALA A 386 7.53 15.75 -1.76
CA ALA A 386 8.74 15.09 -1.27
C ALA A 386 8.36 13.85 -0.44
N ASP A 387 7.99 12.78 -1.14
CA ASP A 387 7.80 11.44 -0.63
C ASP A 387 9.04 10.63 -1.03
N ILE A 388 10.00 10.51 -0.10
CA ILE A 388 11.39 10.09 -0.40
C ILE A 388 11.86 9.06 0.60
N SER A 389 12.62 8.06 0.13
CA SER A 389 13.35 7.11 0.94
C SER A 389 14.85 7.22 0.67
N ILE A 390 15.65 7.19 1.75
CA ILE A 390 17.12 7.16 1.69
C ILE A 390 17.56 5.77 2.14
N VAL A 391 18.26 5.06 1.25
CA VAL A 391 18.66 3.66 1.43
C VAL A 391 20.18 3.57 1.49
N ASP A 392 20.70 2.84 2.44
CA ASP A 392 22.11 2.54 2.59
C ASP A 392 22.40 1.12 2.08
N LEU A 393 23.20 1.02 1.01
CA LEU A 393 23.60 -0.26 0.43
C LEU A 393 24.98 -0.74 0.91
N ASP A 394 25.61 -0.02 1.84
CA ASP A 394 26.92 -0.38 2.41
C ASP A 394 26.75 -1.43 3.53
N SER A 395 26.23 -2.58 3.12
CA SER A 395 25.97 -3.74 3.99
C SER A 395 26.50 -5.02 3.35
N LEU A 396 26.77 -6.05 4.15
CA LEU A 396 27.32 -7.32 3.65
C LEU A 396 26.45 -7.97 2.58
N HIS A 397 25.13 -7.91 2.69
CA HIS A 397 24.20 -8.52 1.75
C HIS A 397 23.97 -7.72 0.46
N ALA A 398 24.33 -6.42 0.45
CA ALA A 398 24.16 -5.53 -0.68
C ALA A 398 25.49 -5.15 -1.36
N THR A 399 26.64 -5.46 -0.77
CA THR A 399 27.97 -5.19 -1.31
C THR A 399 28.47 -6.35 -2.20
N PRO A 400 29.09 -6.10 -3.38
CA PRO A 400 29.29 -4.79 -4.02
C PRO A 400 28.07 -4.33 -4.82
N HIS A 401 27.78 -3.01 -4.81
CA HIS A 401 26.61 -2.42 -5.47
C HIS A 401 26.96 -1.45 -6.64
N ALA A 402 28.25 -1.31 -6.94
CA ALA A 402 28.73 -0.30 -7.90
C ALA A 402 28.36 -0.58 -9.37
N ALA A 403 28.05 -1.84 -9.73
CA ALA A 403 27.80 -2.22 -11.12
C ALA A 403 26.41 -1.78 -11.61
N ASP A 404 25.37 -1.99 -10.78
CA ASP A 404 24.00 -1.57 -11.06
C ASP A 404 23.24 -1.38 -9.73
N ILE A 405 23.04 -0.11 -9.38
CA ILE A 405 22.39 0.28 -8.13
C ILE A 405 20.91 -0.15 -8.10
N VAL A 406 20.23 -0.15 -9.24
CA VAL A 406 18.81 -0.59 -9.33
C VAL A 406 18.70 -2.08 -9.11
N SER A 407 19.64 -2.85 -9.66
CA SER A 407 19.72 -4.30 -9.41
C SER A 407 19.93 -4.58 -7.91
N SER A 408 20.81 -3.81 -7.26
CA SER A 408 21.06 -3.96 -5.82
C SER A 408 19.83 -3.63 -4.99
N ILE A 409 19.08 -2.57 -5.32
CA ILE A 409 17.82 -2.21 -4.66
C ILE A 409 16.77 -3.34 -4.79
N VAL A 410 16.64 -3.95 -5.97
CA VAL A 410 15.57 -4.94 -6.21
C VAL A 410 15.92 -6.33 -5.70
N TYR A 411 17.18 -6.73 -5.80
CA TYR A 411 17.55 -8.12 -5.52
C TYR A 411 18.32 -8.33 -4.22
N SER A 412 18.97 -7.29 -3.70
CA SER A 412 19.86 -7.42 -2.53
C SER A 412 19.38 -6.63 -1.32
N ALA A 413 18.88 -5.41 -1.52
CA ALA A 413 18.45 -4.54 -0.42
C ALA A 413 17.26 -5.11 0.35
N GLN A 414 17.14 -4.69 1.59
CA GLN A 414 16.13 -5.11 2.56
C GLN A 414 15.51 -3.89 3.26
N ALA A 415 14.37 -4.07 3.91
CA ALA A 415 13.72 -3.02 4.71
C ALA A 415 14.65 -2.40 5.78
N SER A 416 15.59 -3.19 6.31
CA SER A 416 16.60 -2.71 7.29
C SER A 416 17.59 -1.70 6.73
N ASP A 417 17.74 -1.62 5.42
CA ASP A 417 18.69 -0.71 4.76
C ASP A 417 18.11 0.69 4.53
N VAL A 418 16.81 0.88 4.77
CA VAL A 418 16.16 2.19 4.71
C VAL A 418 16.52 2.99 5.95
N LEU A 419 17.25 4.08 5.82
CA LEU A 419 17.67 4.90 6.96
C LEU A 419 16.69 6.03 7.27
N THR A 420 16.23 6.74 6.25
CA THR A 420 15.41 7.94 6.41
C THR A 420 14.22 7.89 5.47
N VAL A 421 13.05 8.28 5.97
CA VAL A 421 11.81 8.39 5.20
C VAL A 421 11.21 9.77 5.40
N ILE A 422 10.89 10.41 4.28
CA ILE A 422 10.25 11.72 4.22
C ILE A 422 8.90 11.54 3.52
N ILE A 423 7.84 12.05 4.12
CA ILE A 423 6.49 12.04 3.55
C ILE A 423 5.95 13.46 3.55
N ASP A 424 5.56 13.95 2.37
CA ASP A 424 5.04 15.31 2.21
C ASP A 424 6.01 16.38 2.74
N GLY A 425 7.34 16.13 2.55
CA GLY A 425 8.40 16.98 3.05
C GLY A 425 8.66 16.91 4.55
N ARG A 426 8.02 16.02 5.28
CA ARG A 426 8.22 15.80 6.73
C ARG A 426 9.04 14.56 6.96
N ILE A 427 10.09 14.64 7.75
CA ILE A 427 10.87 13.47 8.15
C ILE A 427 10.04 12.67 9.16
N VAL A 428 9.58 11.47 8.75
CA VAL A 428 8.80 10.57 9.60
C VAL A 428 9.66 9.48 10.23
N MET A 429 10.81 9.18 9.61
CA MET A 429 11.86 8.30 10.16
C MET A 429 13.23 8.88 9.82
N ARG A 430 14.15 8.86 10.77
CA ARG A 430 15.56 9.25 10.59
C ARG A 430 16.47 8.25 11.28
N ASP A 431 17.52 7.83 10.59
CA ASP A 431 18.52 6.86 11.10
C ASP A 431 17.84 5.64 11.75
N ARG A 432 16.75 5.16 11.10
CA ARG A 432 15.88 4.07 11.52
C ARG A 432 15.02 4.33 12.78
N GLU A 433 15.05 5.52 13.33
CA GLU A 433 14.18 5.92 14.44
C GLU A 433 12.88 6.56 13.89
N LEU A 434 11.72 6.03 14.29
CA LEU A 434 10.41 6.61 13.97
C LEU A 434 10.21 7.91 14.78
N LEU A 435 9.88 9.01 14.09
CA LEU A 435 9.73 10.32 14.72
C LEU A 435 8.27 10.66 15.06
N THR A 436 7.32 9.92 14.52
CA THR A 436 5.88 10.18 14.69
C THR A 436 5.17 9.19 15.59
N MET A 437 5.87 8.15 16.04
CA MET A 437 5.37 7.14 16.98
C MET A 437 6.50 6.44 17.71
N SER A 438 6.23 5.91 18.90
CA SER A 438 7.18 5.08 19.65
C SER A 438 7.10 3.63 19.17
N GLU A 439 8.19 3.08 18.65
CA GLU A 439 8.24 1.70 18.18
C GLU A 439 7.94 0.69 19.30
N LEU A 440 8.43 0.94 20.51
CA LEU A 440 8.17 0.07 21.66
C LEU A 440 6.70 0.07 22.07
N GLU A 441 6.06 1.25 22.10
CA GLU A 441 4.62 1.35 22.40
C GLU A 441 3.77 0.67 21.34
N VAL A 442 4.13 0.81 20.05
CA VAL A 442 3.43 0.14 18.94
C VAL A 442 3.51 -1.38 19.08
N ILE A 443 4.68 -1.93 19.42
CA ILE A 443 4.87 -3.36 19.61
C ILE A 443 4.07 -3.87 20.83
N ASP A 444 4.14 -3.18 21.96
CA ASP A 444 3.43 -3.58 23.18
C ASP A 444 1.90 -3.53 22.99
N GLU A 445 1.38 -2.46 22.40
CA GLU A 445 -0.04 -2.30 22.07
C GLU A 445 -0.52 -3.37 21.10
N ALA A 446 0.24 -3.65 20.04
CA ALA A 446 -0.09 -4.67 19.06
C ALA A 446 -0.15 -6.08 19.65
N ASN A 447 0.84 -6.46 20.48
CA ASN A 447 0.84 -7.76 21.14
C ASN A 447 -0.35 -7.92 22.10
N LYS A 448 -0.68 -6.89 22.87
CA LYS A 448 -1.82 -6.88 23.79
C LYS A 448 -3.14 -7.02 23.02
N GLU A 449 -3.35 -6.17 22.02
CA GLU A 449 -4.60 -6.15 21.25
C GLU A 449 -4.77 -7.39 20.37
N SER A 450 -3.67 -7.96 19.82
CA SER A 450 -3.71 -9.23 19.10
C SER A 450 -4.19 -10.36 20.00
N ALA A 451 -3.65 -10.50 21.22
CA ALA A 451 -4.08 -11.52 22.18
C ALA A 451 -5.56 -11.38 22.56
N LEU A 452 -6.04 -10.15 22.77
CA LEU A 452 -7.44 -9.88 23.09
C LEU A 452 -8.36 -10.18 21.89
N LEU A 453 -7.93 -9.84 20.68
CA LEU A 453 -8.66 -10.08 19.45
C LEU A 453 -8.80 -11.57 19.15
N MET A 454 -7.70 -12.35 19.23
CA MET A 454 -7.75 -13.81 19.05
C MET A 454 -8.71 -14.48 20.02
N LYS A 455 -8.68 -14.06 21.28
CA LYS A 455 -9.63 -14.56 22.29
C LYS A 455 -11.09 -14.24 21.93
N ARG A 456 -11.39 -13.00 21.44
CA ARG A 456 -12.75 -12.64 21.00
C ARG A 456 -13.18 -13.43 19.76
N ALA A 457 -12.25 -13.67 18.85
CA ALA A 457 -12.49 -14.46 17.63
C ALA A 457 -12.62 -15.97 17.87
N GLY A 458 -12.28 -16.45 19.08
CA GLY A 458 -12.29 -17.88 19.39
C GLY A 458 -11.16 -18.68 18.73
N ILE A 459 -10.02 -18.02 18.47
CA ILE A 459 -8.84 -18.54 17.78
C ILE A 459 -7.67 -18.65 18.76
#